data_d65ec1226e9900653f5461cda5a785d1
#
_entry.id   d65ec1226e9900653f5461cda5a785d1
#
_cell.length_a   1.000
_cell.length_b   1.000
_cell.length_c   1.000
_cell.angle_alpha   90.00
_cell.angle_beta   90.00
_cell.angle_gamma   90.00
#
_symmetry.space_group_name_H-M   'P 1'
#
loop_
_entity.id
_entity.type
_entity.pdbx_description
1 polymer ?
#
loop_
_entity_poly.entity_id
_entity_poly.type
_entity_poly.pdbx_seq_one_letter_code
_entity_poly.pdbx_strand_id
1 'polypeptide(L)'
;MGTKNKGEGSSFVKQAGILAAAGIICRIIGLLYRSPLTGIIGETGNGYYAPAYRYYQMILLISSYSIPSAVSKVISQRLATHQYKNAQRIFHCSIIYVVVVGGIASLFAFFGADFLIPGRAAMVLRTLAPTIFFSGLLGVLRGYFQANRSMVQTSVSQILEQILNAAVSMLAAWGLMQM
;
A
#
# COMPACT_ATOMS: atom_id res chain seq x y z
N MET A 1 24.73 -5.95 34.73
CA MET A 1 24.72 -5.60 33.29
C MET A 1 23.53 -6.25 32.57
N GLY A 2 22.31 -6.27 33.18
CA GLY A 2 21.17 -7.08 32.70
C GLY A 2 19.82 -6.34 32.56
N THR A 3 19.73 -5.05 32.83
CA THR A 3 18.43 -4.33 32.88
C THR A 3 18.07 -3.50 31.63
N LYS A 4 19.02 -3.21 30.75
CA LYS A 4 18.79 -2.39 29.56
C LYS A 4 18.07 -3.12 28.41
N ASN A 5 18.16 -4.44 28.34
CA ASN A 5 17.57 -5.27 27.27
C ASN A 5 16.06 -5.54 27.43
N LYS A 6 15.52 -5.48 28.63
CA LYS A 6 14.07 -5.74 28.87
C LYS A 6 13.17 -4.61 28.42
N GLY A 7 13.60 -3.35 28.53
CA GLY A 7 12.81 -2.19 28.10
C GLY A 7 12.71 -2.02 26.58
N GLU A 8 13.78 -2.32 25.85
CA GLU A 8 13.79 -2.22 24.39
C GLU A 8 12.96 -3.32 23.71
N GLY A 9 13.01 -4.55 24.25
CA GLY A 9 12.19 -5.65 23.76
C GLY A 9 10.69 -5.41 23.98
N SER A 10 10.30 -4.88 25.16
CA SER A 10 8.91 -4.54 25.46
C SER A 10 8.37 -3.42 24.56
N SER A 11 9.17 -2.41 24.24
CA SER A 11 8.79 -1.33 23.31
C SER A 11 8.61 -1.84 21.89
N PHE A 12 9.49 -2.71 21.41
CA PHE A 12 9.39 -3.30 20.07
C PHE A 12 8.15 -4.17 19.93
N VAL A 13 7.86 -5.03 20.91
CA VAL A 13 6.65 -5.88 20.93
C VAL A 13 5.37 -5.04 20.93
N LYS A 14 5.32 -3.95 21.71
CA LYS A 14 4.18 -3.03 21.68
C LYS A 14 3.98 -2.41 20.30
N GLN A 15 5.04 -1.94 19.66
CA GLN A 15 4.94 -1.33 18.32
C GLN A 15 4.54 -2.33 17.25
N ALA A 16 5.07 -3.55 17.28
CA ALA A 16 4.67 -4.63 16.40
C ALA A 16 3.19 -5.00 16.62
N GLY A 17 2.73 -5.02 17.86
CA GLY A 17 1.31 -5.24 18.21
C GLY A 17 0.40 -4.14 17.64
N ILE A 18 0.79 -2.87 17.70
CA ILE A 18 0.05 -1.75 17.11
C ILE A 18 -0.10 -1.92 15.59
N LEU A 19 0.98 -2.30 14.90
CA LEU A 19 0.94 -2.53 13.46
C LEU A 19 0.05 -3.71 13.08
N ALA A 20 0.11 -4.80 13.85
CA ALA A 20 -0.75 -5.97 13.65
C ALA A 20 -2.23 -5.64 13.89
N ALA A 21 -2.54 -4.91 14.97
CA ALA A 21 -3.90 -4.46 15.25
C ALA A 21 -4.44 -3.54 14.15
N ALA A 22 -3.63 -2.59 13.67
CA ALA A 22 -4.00 -1.74 12.54
C ALA A 22 -4.30 -2.55 11.28
N GLY A 23 -3.49 -3.58 10.99
CA GLY A 23 -3.72 -4.49 9.86
C GLY A 23 -5.05 -5.25 9.96
N ILE A 24 -5.44 -5.68 11.16
CA ILE A 24 -6.73 -6.33 11.42
C ILE A 24 -7.87 -5.33 11.21
N ILE A 25 -7.76 -4.11 11.77
CA ILE A 25 -8.75 -3.05 11.61
C ILE A 25 -8.95 -2.73 10.11
N CYS A 26 -7.86 -2.57 9.36
CA CYS A 26 -7.93 -2.32 7.92
C CYS A 26 -8.65 -3.44 7.15
N ARG A 27 -8.44 -4.70 7.55
CA ARG A 27 -9.15 -5.84 6.93
C ARG A 27 -10.65 -5.83 7.26
N ILE A 28 -11.00 -5.51 8.50
CA ILE A 28 -12.42 -5.39 8.92
C ILE A 28 -13.10 -4.27 8.14
N ILE A 29 -12.48 -3.08 8.05
CA ILE A 29 -13.00 -1.96 7.25
C ILE A 29 -13.15 -2.39 5.78
N GLY A 30 -12.13 -3.08 5.23
CA GLY A 30 -12.16 -3.59 3.86
C GLY A 30 -13.31 -4.55 3.57
N LEU A 31 -13.62 -5.45 4.50
CA LEU A 31 -14.76 -6.36 4.39
C LEU A 31 -16.10 -5.64 4.50
N LEU A 32 -16.20 -4.70 5.44
CA LEU A 32 -17.44 -3.96 5.71
C LEU A 32 -17.88 -3.10 4.53
N TYR A 33 -16.96 -2.41 3.84
CA TYR A 33 -17.35 -1.58 2.70
C TYR A 33 -17.50 -2.37 1.39
N ARG A 34 -16.80 -3.50 1.25
CA ARG A 34 -16.82 -4.30 0.02
C ARG A 34 -18.18 -4.96 -0.21
N SER A 35 -18.85 -5.39 0.86
CA SER A 35 -20.18 -6.00 0.77
C SER A 35 -21.24 -5.04 0.19
N PRO A 36 -21.46 -3.83 0.75
CA PRO A 36 -22.39 -2.88 0.14
C PRO A 36 -21.94 -2.39 -1.23
N LEU A 37 -20.63 -2.23 -1.47
CA LEU A 37 -20.12 -1.80 -2.76
C LEU A 37 -20.47 -2.79 -3.87
N THR A 38 -20.32 -4.11 -3.63
CA THR A 38 -20.69 -5.14 -4.61
C THR A 38 -22.20 -5.17 -4.87
N GLY A 39 -23.01 -4.88 -3.85
CA GLY A 39 -24.47 -4.74 -3.99
C GLY A 39 -24.86 -3.54 -4.87
N ILE A 40 -24.14 -2.42 -4.74
CA ILE A 40 -24.37 -1.20 -5.53
C ILE A 40 -23.94 -1.40 -7.00
N ILE A 41 -22.74 -1.96 -7.23
CA ILE A 41 -22.16 -2.14 -8.58
C ILE A 41 -22.89 -3.23 -9.37
N GLY A 42 -23.52 -4.18 -8.68
CA GLY A 42 -24.23 -5.32 -9.29
C GLY A 42 -23.29 -6.36 -9.90
N GLU A 43 -23.88 -7.43 -10.44
CA GLU A 43 -23.12 -8.56 -11.01
C GLU A 43 -22.32 -8.15 -12.26
N THR A 44 -22.91 -7.35 -13.12
CA THR A 44 -22.28 -6.90 -14.37
C THR A 44 -21.05 -6.01 -14.09
N GLY A 45 -21.17 -5.05 -13.17
CA GLY A 45 -20.05 -4.18 -12.77
C GLY A 45 -18.94 -4.97 -12.10
N ASN A 46 -19.28 -5.91 -11.24
CA ASN A 46 -18.32 -6.79 -10.57
C ASN A 46 -17.60 -7.71 -11.56
N GLY A 47 -18.27 -8.14 -12.63
CA GLY A 47 -17.68 -8.90 -13.73
C GLY A 47 -16.56 -8.17 -14.48
N TYR A 48 -16.63 -6.85 -14.57
CA TYR A 48 -15.54 -6.02 -15.14
C TYR A 48 -14.46 -5.66 -14.11
N TYR A 49 -14.86 -5.41 -12.88
CA TYR A 49 -13.95 -5.00 -11.81
C TYR A 49 -13.02 -6.13 -11.35
N ALA A 50 -13.53 -7.35 -11.15
CA ALA A 50 -12.79 -8.46 -10.57
C ALA A 50 -11.54 -8.86 -11.38
N PRO A 51 -11.60 -9.05 -12.73
CA PRO A 51 -10.41 -9.34 -13.50
C PRO A 51 -9.41 -8.19 -13.52
N ALA A 52 -9.86 -6.94 -13.67
CA ALA A 52 -8.99 -5.77 -13.64
C ALA A 52 -8.23 -5.65 -12.30
N TYR A 53 -8.93 -5.90 -11.19
CA TYR A 53 -8.35 -5.86 -9.86
C TYR A 53 -7.32 -6.97 -9.63
N ARG A 54 -7.48 -8.15 -10.22
CA ARG A 54 -6.48 -9.24 -10.16
C ARG A 54 -5.17 -8.84 -10.84
N TYR A 55 -5.21 -8.29 -12.03
CA TYR A 55 -4.02 -7.81 -12.73
C TYR A 55 -3.37 -6.64 -12.00
N TYR A 56 -4.15 -5.69 -11.51
CA TYR A 56 -3.68 -4.61 -10.65
C TYR A 56 -2.93 -5.15 -9.43
N GLN A 57 -3.48 -6.12 -8.72
CA GLN A 57 -2.86 -6.74 -7.54
C GLN A 57 -1.54 -7.46 -7.89
N MET A 58 -1.47 -8.15 -9.03
CA MET A 58 -0.23 -8.79 -9.50
C MET A 58 0.87 -7.76 -9.76
N ILE A 59 0.55 -6.70 -10.48
CA ILE A 59 1.52 -5.62 -10.80
C ILE A 59 1.95 -4.93 -9.49
N LEU A 60 1.02 -4.64 -8.60
CA LEU A 60 1.27 -4.03 -7.31
C LEU A 60 2.17 -4.91 -6.42
N LEU A 61 1.95 -6.23 -6.41
CA LEU A 61 2.77 -7.18 -5.67
C LEU A 61 4.24 -7.12 -6.11
N ILE A 62 4.46 -7.12 -7.42
CA ILE A 62 5.81 -7.10 -8.00
C ILE A 62 6.49 -5.75 -7.76
N SER A 63 5.75 -4.64 -7.95
CA SER A 63 6.33 -3.29 -7.95
C SER A 63 6.43 -2.63 -6.58
N SER A 64 5.56 -2.99 -5.61
CA SER A 64 5.37 -2.15 -4.41
C SER A 64 5.33 -2.90 -3.08
N TYR A 65 4.83 -4.13 -3.02
CA TYR A 65 4.57 -4.78 -1.73
C TYR A 65 5.82 -5.18 -0.93
N SER A 66 6.91 -5.54 -1.60
CA SER A 66 8.17 -5.94 -0.94
C SER A 66 9.01 -4.74 -0.50
N ILE A 67 8.76 -3.56 -1.04
CA ILE A 67 9.57 -2.35 -0.83
C ILE A 67 9.60 -1.90 0.64
N PRO A 68 8.48 -1.78 1.37
CA PRO A 68 8.51 -1.32 2.77
C PRO A 68 9.39 -2.20 3.65
N SER A 69 9.29 -3.51 3.48
CA SER A 69 10.07 -4.48 4.26
C SER A 69 11.56 -4.42 3.93
N ALA A 70 11.90 -4.32 2.65
CA ALA A 70 13.29 -4.21 2.20
C ALA A 70 13.94 -2.90 2.68
N VAL A 71 13.27 -1.77 2.47
CA VAL A 71 13.72 -0.43 2.91
C VAL A 71 13.88 -0.39 4.42
N SER A 72 12.89 -0.87 5.17
CA SER A 72 12.93 -0.90 6.63
C SER A 72 14.12 -1.74 7.13
N LYS A 73 14.34 -2.93 6.56
CA LYS A 73 15.44 -3.81 6.96
C LYS A 73 16.80 -3.17 6.71
N VAL A 74 17.02 -2.63 5.51
CA VAL A 74 18.34 -2.06 5.14
C VAL A 74 18.63 -0.79 5.92
N ILE A 75 17.64 0.10 6.07
CA ILE A 75 17.80 1.35 6.84
C ILE A 75 18.03 1.03 8.32
N SER A 76 17.27 0.11 8.93
CA SER A 76 17.44 -0.24 10.34
C SER A 76 18.82 -0.83 10.64
N GLN A 77 19.39 -1.61 9.72
CA GLN A 77 20.77 -2.10 9.84
C GLN A 77 21.80 -0.96 9.87
N ARG A 78 21.63 0.06 9.02
CA ARG A 78 22.53 1.24 8.99
C ARG A 78 22.36 2.13 10.22
N LEU A 79 21.15 2.27 10.72
CA LEU A 79 20.89 3.00 11.97
C LEU A 79 21.50 2.29 13.16
N ALA A 80 21.46 0.94 13.23
CA ALA A 80 22.08 0.17 14.30
C ALA A 80 23.61 0.30 14.33
N THR A 81 24.24 0.59 13.19
CA THR A 81 25.68 0.85 13.08
C THR A 81 26.04 2.34 13.12
N HIS A 82 25.12 3.20 13.55
CA HIS A 82 25.27 4.68 13.62
C HIS A 82 25.66 5.35 12.29
N GLN A 83 25.38 4.71 11.16
CA GLN A 83 25.66 5.22 9.81
C GLN A 83 24.49 6.06 9.26
N TYR A 84 24.17 7.15 9.92
CA TYR A 84 23.00 7.99 9.58
C TYR A 84 23.03 8.53 8.14
N LYS A 85 24.21 8.97 7.65
CA LYS A 85 24.36 9.46 6.26
C LYS A 85 24.05 8.36 5.23
N ASN A 86 24.49 7.13 5.50
CA ASN A 86 24.20 5.99 4.62
C ASN A 86 22.72 5.61 4.66
N ALA A 87 22.08 5.65 5.82
CA ALA A 87 20.65 5.42 5.96
C ALA A 87 19.82 6.42 5.14
N GLN A 88 20.19 7.71 5.19
CA GLN A 88 19.53 8.76 4.40
C GLN A 88 19.76 8.58 2.90
N ARG A 89 20.97 8.19 2.49
CA ARG A 89 21.28 7.89 1.08
C ARG A 89 20.45 6.72 0.55
N ILE A 90 20.29 5.66 1.34
CA ILE A 90 19.45 4.51 0.98
C ILE A 90 18.00 4.94 0.81
N PHE A 91 17.48 5.80 1.70
CA PHE A 91 16.14 6.34 1.56
C PHE A 91 15.94 7.09 0.24
N HIS A 92 16.85 8.00 -0.13
CA HIS A 92 16.79 8.71 -1.42
C HIS A 92 16.88 7.76 -2.62
N CYS A 93 17.80 6.79 -2.58
CA CYS A 93 17.91 5.78 -3.63
C CYS A 93 16.62 4.96 -3.76
N SER A 94 15.96 4.62 -2.64
CA SER A 94 14.69 3.89 -2.63
C SER A 94 13.55 4.71 -3.24
N ILE A 95 13.51 6.02 -2.99
CA ILE A 95 12.53 6.92 -3.64
C ILE A 95 12.77 6.95 -5.16
N ILE A 96 14.01 7.14 -5.61
CA ILE A 96 14.34 7.16 -7.04
C ILE A 96 13.97 5.82 -7.68
N TYR A 97 14.29 4.71 -7.03
CA TYR A 97 13.94 3.37 -7.51
C TYR A 97 12.42 3.24 -7.70
N VAL A 98 11.62 3.65 -6.73
CA VAL A 98 10.16 3.56 -6.82
C VAL A 98 9.58 4.51 -7.85
N VAL A 99 10.13 5.70 -8.00
CA VAL A 99 9.70 6.64 -9.04
C VAL A 99 9.93 6.04 -10.42
N VAL A 100 11.07 5.39 -10.64
CA VAL A 100 11.39 4.76 -11.93
C VAL A 100 10.58 3.47 -12.12
N VAL A 101 10.69 2.51 -11.21
CA VAL A 101 10.07 1.18 -11.37
C VAL A 101 8.55 1.26 -11.22
N GLY A 102 8.06 1.99 -10.21
CA GLY A 102 6.63 2.21 -10.01
C GLY A 102 6.00 3.04 -11.13
N GLY A 103 6.75 4.03 -11.67
CA GLY A 103 6.36 4.80 -12.83
C GLY A 103 6.23 3.93 -14.08
N ILE A 104 7.24 3.11 -14.38
CA ILE A 104 7.20 2.16 -15.50
C ILE A 104 6.05 1.16 -15.33
N ALA A 105 5.87 0.59 -14.15
CA ALA A 105 4.79 -0.36 -13.86
C ALA A 105 3.40 0.30 -14.02
N SER A 106 3.25 1.54 -13.55
CA SER A 106 2.01 2.32 -13.72
C SER A 106 1.72 2.63 -15.19
N LEU A 107 2.72 3.07 -15.95
CA LEU A 107 2.60 3.33 -17.39
C LEU A 107 2.30 2.03 -18.16
N PHE A 108 2.96 0.93 -17.82
CA PHE A 108 2.69 -0.37 -18.39
C PHE A 108 1.24 -0.82 -18.13
N ALA A 109 0.75 -0.66 -16.89
CA ALA A 109 -0.64 -0.98 -16.55
C ALA A 109 -1.63 -0.07 -17.29
N PHE A 110 -1.29 1.21 -17.51
CA PHE A 110 -2.15 2.18 -18.18
C PHE A 110 -2.24 1.93 -19.70
N PHE A 111 -1.10 1.82 -20.39
CA PHE A 111 -1.05 1.63 -21.84
C PHE A 111 -1.25 0.17 -22.25
N GLY A 112 -0.80 -0.76 -21.42
CA GLY A 112 -0.94 -2.20 -21.66
C GLY A 112 -2.28 -2.78 -21.25
N ALA A 113 -3.21 -1.98 -20.71
CA ALA A 113 -4.48 -2.45 -20.20
C ALA A 113 -5.29 -3.24 -21.23
N ASP A 114 -5.36 -2.79 -22.48
CA ASP A 114 -6.12 -3.46 -23.55
C ASP A 114 -5.46 -4.77 -24.00
N PHE A 115 -4.16 -4.90 -23.83
CA PHE A 115 -3.43 -6.14 -24.10
C PHE A 115 -3.60 -7.16 -22.99
N LEU A 116 -3.66 -6.69 -21.73
CA LEU A 116 -3.81 -7.54 -20.55
C LEU A 116 -5.24 -8.04 -20.37
N ILE A 117 -6.23 -7.19 -20.65
CA ILE A 117 -7.65 -7.50 -20.43
C ILE A 117 -8.48 -6.88 -21.56
N PRO A 118 -9.21 -7.70 -22.34
CA PRO A 118 -10.05 -7.17 -23.41
C PRO A 118 -11.32 -6.47 -22.87
N GLY A 119 -11.77 -5.45 -23.59
CA GLY A 119 -13.06 -4.82 -23.38
C GLY A 119 -13.12 -3.79 -22.23
N ARG A 120 -14.30 -3.63 -21.64
CA ARG A 120 -14.58 -2.60 -20.62
C ARG A 120 -13.75 -2.74 -19.34
N ALA A 121 -13.27 -3.94 -19.02
CA ALA A 121 -12.41 -4.18 -17.88
C ALA A 121 -11.02 -3.49 -18.00
N ALA A 122 -10.54 -3.25 -19.21
CA ALA A 122 -9.31 -2.49 -19.46
C ALA A 122 -9.41 -1.03 -18.95
N MET A 123 -10.59 -0.41 -19.09
CA MET A 123 -10.83 0.94 -18.57
C MET A 123 -10.70 1.00 -17.03
N VAL A 124 -11.18 -0.04 -16.35
CA VAL A 124 -11.02 -0.15 -14.89
C VAL A 124 -9.54 -0.28 -14.52
N LEU A 125 -8.76 -1.10 -15.23
CA LEU A 125 -7.33 -1.23 -14.99
C LEU A 125 -6.58 0.09 -15.23
N ARG A 126 -6.92 0.85 -16.27
CA ARG A 126 -6.35 2.18 -16.53
C ARG A 126 -6.62 3.15 -15.39
N THR A 127 -7.84 3.14 -14.84
CA THR A 127 -8.19 3.99 -13.70
C THR A 127 -7.41 3.60 -12.44
N LEU A 128 -7.09 2.31 -12.26
CA LEU A 128 -6.29 1.83 -11.12
C LEU A 128 -4.78 2.03 -11.31
N ALA A 129 -4.30 2.18 -12.55
CA ALA A 129 -2.87 2.24 -12.86
C ALA A 129 -2.09 3.32 -12.09
N PRO A 130 -2.55 4.59 -11.96
CA PRO A 130 -1.83 5.61 -11.19
C PRO A 130 -1.65 5.25 -9.72
N THR A 131 -2.56 4.45 -9.15
CA THR A 131 -2.50 4.02 -7.75
C THR A 131 -1.28 3.15 -7.48
N ILE A 132 -0.77 2.42 -8.48
CA ILE A 132 0.44 1.60 -8.37
C ILE A 132 1.65 2.48 -8.02
N PHE A 133 1.80 3.60 -8.71
CA PHE A 133 2.87 4.57 -8.46
C PHE A 133 2.80 5.16 -7.05
N PHE A 134 1.64 5.68 -6.65
CA PHE A 134 1.45 6.27 -5.32
C PHE A 134 1.60 5.25 -4.20
N SER A 135 1.14 4.01 -4.40
CA SER A 135 1.28 2.93 -3.44
C SER A 135 2.75 2.56 -3.20
N GLY A 136 3.56 2.55 -4.26
CA GLY A 136 5.01 2.35 -4.15
C GLY A 136 5.69 3.46 -3.35
N LEU A 137 5.34 4.72 -3.61
CA LEU A 137 5.88 5.88 -2.88
C LEU A 137 5.51 5.82 -1.38
N LEU A 138 4.24 5.53 -1.07
CA LEU A 138 3.80 5.30 0.31
C LEU A 138 4.55 4.14 0.96
N GLY A 139 4.86 3.09 0.20
CA GLY A 139 5.64 1.95 0.66
C GLY A 139 7.03 2.34 1.16
N VAL A 140 7.76 3.17 0.42
CA VAL A 140 9.09 3.66 0.85
C VAL A 140 8.98 4.52 2.09
N LEU A 141 8.02 5.44 2.15
CA LEU A 141 7.79 6.28 3.33
C LEU A 141 7.48 5.45 4.58
N ARG A 142 6.58 4.46 4.46
CA ARG A 142 6.27 3.53 5.55
C ARG A 142 7.48 2.72 5.98
N GLY A 143 8.27 2.22 5.03
CA GLY A 143 9.52 1.49 5.31
C GLY A 143 10.53 2.34 6.09
N TYR A 144 10.64 3.62 5.76
CA TYR A 144 11.49 4.56 6.48
C TYR A 144 11.01 4.78 7.93
N PHE A 145 9.72 5.00 8.15
CA PHE A 145 9.17 5.16 9.51
C PHE A 145 9.31 3.87 10.33
N GLN A 146 9.08 2.71 9.72
CA GLN A 146 9.28 1.41 10.38
C GLN A 146 10.74 1.20 10.78
N ALA A 147 11.69 1.58 9.93
CA ALA A 147 13.13 1.50 10.24
C ALA A 147 13.51 2.34 11.45
N ASN A 148 12.86 3.50 11.62
CA ASN A 148 13.02 4.39 12.76
C ASN A 148 12.19 3.97 14.00
N ARG A 149 11.68 2.74 14.01
CA ARG A 149 10.81 2.19 15.08
C ARG A 149 9.53 3.00 15.32
N SER A 150 9.04 3.72 14.32
CA SER A 150 7.83 4.54 14.40
C SER A 150 6.66 3.82 13.72
N MET A 151 6.19 2.73 14.33
CA MET A 151 5.10 1.90 13.78
C MET A 151 3.74 2.61 13.85
N VAL A 152 3.55 3.54 14.78
CA VAL A 152 2.30 4.29 14.94
C VAL A 152 1.94 5.08 13.69
N GLN A 153 2.90 5.80 13.10
CA GLN A 153 2.67 6.58 11.88
C GLN A 153 2.28 5.69 10.70
N THR A 154 2.94 4.55 10.56
CA THR A 154 2.57 3.57 9.53
C THR A 154 1.16 3.05 9.74
N SER A 155 0.79 2.71 10.98
CA SER A 155 -0.53 2.21 11.35
C SER A 155 -1.63 3.23 11.08
N VAL A 156 -1.43 4.47 11.50
CA VAL A 156 -2.37 5.58 11.25
C VAL A 156 -2.53 5.83 9.76
N SER A 157 -1.43 5.84 9.00
CA SER A 157 -1.47 6.00 7.54
C SER A 157 -2.28 4.89 6.87
N GLN A 158 -2.15 3.63 7.30
CA GLN A 158 -2.92 2.51 6.75
C GLN A 158 -4.42 2.62 7.05
N ILE A 159 -4.78 2.98 8.28
CA ILE A 159 -6.19 3.14 8.68
C ILE A 159 -6.82 4.30 7.91
N LEU A 160 -6.14 5.45 7.83
CA LEU A 160 -6.63 6.62 7.06
C LEU A 160 -6.82 6.29 5.59
N GLU A 161 -5.84 5.61 4.96
CA GLU A 161 -5.96 5.16 3.58
C GLU A 161 -7.18 4.27 3.38
N GLN A 162 -7.43 3.34 4.30
CA GLN A 162 -8.56 2.42 4.20
C GLN A 162 -9.91 3.12 4.39
N ILE A 163 -9.99 4.07 5.34
CA ILE A 163 -11.20 4.89 5.56
C ILE A 163 -11.49 5.75 4.32
N LEU A 164 -10.47 6.44 3.80
CA LEU A 164 -10.62 7.26 2.60
C LEU A 164 -11.02 6.44 1.39
N ASN A 165 -10.40 5.27 1.20
CA ASN A 165 -10.76 4.36 0.12
C ASN A 165 -12.21 3.90 0.22
N ALA A 166 -12.67 3.50 1.41
CA ALA A 166 -14.06 3.12 1.65
C ALA A 166 -15.02 4.29 1.37
N ALA A 167 -14.73 5.49 1.91
CA ALA A 167 -15.58 6.66 1.74
C ALA A 167 -15.68 7.09 0.26
N VAL A 168 -14.53 7.22 -0.42
CA VAL A 168 -14.49 7.63 -1.83
C VAL A 168 -15.17 6.59 -2.74
N SER A 169 -14.92 5.31 -2.51
CA SER A 169 -15.53 4.24 -3.31
C SER A 169 -17.05 4.20 -3.15
N MET A 170 -17.58 4.38 -1.93
CA MET A 170 -19.01 4.40 -1.69
C MET A 170 -19.67 5.66 -2.24
N LEU A 171 -19.08 6.83 -2.06
CA LEU A 171 -19.60 8.10 -2.61
C LEU A 171 -19.59 8.10 -4.13
N ALA A 172 -18.51 7.59 -4.75
CA ALA A 172 -18.43 7.48 -6.20
C ALA A 172 -19.46 6.49 -6.77
N ALA A 173 -19.63 5.33 -6.14
CA ALA A 173 -20.63 4.35 -6.54
C ALA A 173 -22.05 4.90 -6.41
N TRP A 174 -22.36 5.59 -5.31
CA TRP A 174 -23.66 6.20 -5.08
C TRP A 174 -23.94 7.35 -6.06
N GLY A 175 -22.95 8.22 -6.32
CA GLY A 175 -23.09 9.33 -7.27
C GLY A 175 -23.29 8.86 -8.71
N LEU A 176 -22.61 7.80 -9.14
CA LEU A 176 -22.76 7.22 -10.47
C LEU A 176 -24.11 6.53 -10.68
N MET A 177 -24.76 6.06 -9.62
CA MET A 177 -26.10 5.46 -9.71
C MET A 177 -27.23 6.49 -9.74
N GLN A 178 -26.95 7.74 -9.36
CA GLN A 178 -27.93 8.83 -9.43
C GLN A 178 -27.92 9.59 -10.77
N MET A 179 -26.92 9.34 -11.61
CA MET A 179 -26.81 9.84 -12.99
C MET A 179 -27.44 8.87 -14.00
#